data_fa0604102cecd370d76c45331e323b46
#
_entry.id   fa0604102cecd370d76c45331e323b46
#
_cell.length_a   1.000
_cell.length_b   1.000
_cell.length_c   1.000
_cell.angle_alpha   90.00
_cell.angle_beta   90.00
_cell.angle_gamma   90.00
#
_symmetry.space_group_name_H-M   'P 1'
#
loop_
_entity.id
_entity.type
_entity.pdbx_description
1 polymer ?
#
loop_
_entity_poly.entity_id
_entity_poly.type
_entity_poly.pdbx_seq_one_letter_code
_entity_poly.pdbx_strand_id
1 'polypeptide(L)'
;AFDYAVDAHQHQRRKSGEAYIFHPIAVAKIVAAEIGLDAISIASALIHDVVEDNSDHTLEKIKNEFGEKITKIVDGLTKIGKLNTKGYSDVSIQAENYRKMLLTLNEDVRVIIIKIADRLHNMQTLSSMPYEKQIQKASETLYIYAPLAHRIGLYLSLIHISEPTRLLSIAFAGV
;
A
#
# COMPACT_ATOMS: atom_id res chain seq x y z
N ALA A 1 5.18 -14.27 10.93
CA ALA A 1 5.06 -13.24 9.88
C ALA A 1 6.34 -12.40 9.75
N PHE A 2 6.90 -11.91 10.86
CA PHE A 2 8.12 -11.10 10.80
C PHE A 2 9.29 -11.87 10.18
N ASP A 3 9.65 -13.02 10.73
CA ASP A 3 10.77 -13.84 10.21
C ASP A 3 10.54 -14.27 8.76
N TYR A 4 9.31 -14.57 8.40
CA TYR A 4 8.89 -14.88 7.03
C TYR A 4 9.11 -13.71 6.07
N ALA A 5 8.77 -12.50 6.49
CA ALA A 5 9.00 -11.29 5.70
C ALA A 5 10.50 -10.96 5.58
N VAL A 6 11.29 -11.18 6.65
CA VAL A 6 12.75 -11.01 6.64
C VAL A 6 13.39 -11.95 5.62
N ASP A 7 13.02 -13.23 5.63
CA ASP A 7 13.52 -14.23 4.69
C ASP A 7 13.15 -13.88 3.24
N ALA A 8 11.90 -13.55 3.00
CA ALA A 8 11.40 -13.20 1.67
C ALA A 8 12.11 -11.97 1.05
N HIS A 9 12.49 -10.98 1.88
CA HIS A 9 13.07 -9.72 1.43
C HIS A 9 14.57 -9.57 1.72
N GLN A 10 15.27 -10.65 2.13
CA GLN A 10 16.67 -10.58 2.58
C GLN A 10 17.64 -9.96 1.58
N HIS A 11 17.39 -10.11 0.27
CA HIS A 11 18.24 -9.58 -0.81
C HIS A 11 17.68 -8.31 -1.44
N GLN A 12 16.54 -7.81 -0.98
CA GLN A 12 15.88 -6.65 -1.56
C GLN A 12 16.28 -5.36 -0.84
N ARG A 13 16.40 -4.28 -1.62
CA ARG A 13 16.65 -2.93 -1.12
C ARG A 13 15.69 -1.93 -1.73
N ARG A 14 15.33 -0.92 -0.96
CA ARG A 14 14.55 0.21 -1.44
C ARG A 14 15.43 1.15 -2.30
N LYS A 15 14.80 2.08 -3.00
CA LYS A 15 15.48 3.15 -3.76
C LYS A 15 16.36 4.04 -2.89
N SER A 16 16.06 4.16 -1.59
CA SER A 16 16.89 4.84 -0.58
C SER A 16 18.18 4.09 -0.24
N GLY A 17 18.33 2.83 -0.66
CA GLY A 17 19.44 1.94 -0.29
C GLY A 17 19.22 1.10 0.97
N GLU A 18 18.17 1.38 1.75
CA GLU A 18 17.81 0.63 2.96
C GLU A 18 17.34 -0.80 2.63
N ALA A 19 17.48 -1.72 3.58
CA ALA A 19 16.91 -3.06 3.47
C ALA A 19 15.37 -2.96 3.33
N TYR A 20 14.80 -3.73 2.40
CA TYR A 20 13.38 -3.65 2.06
C TYR A 20 12.47 -3.92 3.26
N ILE A 21 12.90 -4.81 4.16
CA ILE A 21 12.13 -5.21 5.35
C ILE A 21 11.68 -4.04 6.24
N PHE A 22 12.39 -2.91 6.24
CA PHE A 22 11.97 -1.74 7.02
C PHE A 22 10.64 -1.15 6.54
N HIS A 23 10.28 -1.37 5.27
CA HIS A 23 9.00 -0.94 4.73
C HIS A 23 7.81 -1.71 5.33
N PRO A 24 7.71 -3.05 5.22
CA PRO A 24 6.60 -3.77 5.85
C PRO A 24 6.55 -3.61 7.37
N ILE A 25 7.70 -3.44 8.04
CA ILE A 25 7.71 -3.09 9.47
C ILE A 25 7.05 -1.74 9.72
N ALA A 26 7.36 -0.72 8.93
CA ALA A 26 6.75 0.61 9.07
C ALA A 26 5.24 0.57 8.80
N VAL A 27 4.81 -0.15 7.75
CA VAL A 27 3.39 -0.36 7.45
C VAL A 27 2.67 -1.07 8.61
N ALA A 28 3.27 -2.13 9.14
CA ALA A 28 2.71 -2.86 10.29
C ALA A 28 2.62 -1.97 11.55
N LYS A 29 3.58 -1.07 11.77
CA LYS A 29 3.52 -0.08 12.87
C LYS A 29 2.39 0.92 12.69
N ILE A 30 2.16 1.43 11.48
CA ILE A 30 1.02 2.31 11.19
C ILE A 30 -0.30 1.58 11.47
N VAL A 31 -0.43 0.34 10.98
CA VAL A 31 -1.61 -0.50 11.19
C VAL A 31 -1.89 -0.76 12.69
N ALA A 32 -0.84 -1.03 13.47
CA ALA A 32 -0.94 -1.34 14.88
C ALA A 32 -1.15 -0.11 15.77
N ALA A 33 -0.32 0.93 15.60
CA ALA A 33 -0.22 2.04 16.53
C ALA A 33 -1.10 3.23 16.16
N GLU A 34 -1.25 3.52 14.85
CA GLU A 34 -2.02 4.67 14.40
C GLU A 34 -3.48 4.32 14.09
N ILE A 35 -3.72 3.11 13.54
CA ILE A 35 -5.06 2.66 13.15
C ILE A 35 -5.69 1.75 14.22
N GLY A 36 -4.89 0.95 14.92
CA GLY A 36 -5.35 0.09 16.01
C GLY A 36 -6.01 -1.21 15.55
N LEU A 37 -5.55 -1.82 14.44
CA LEU A 37 -6.09 -3.09 13.95
C LEU A 37 -5.53 -4.29 14.72
N ASP A 38 -6.17 -5.45 14.50
CA ASP A 38 -5.88 -6.72 15.13
C ASP A 38 -4.56 -7.38 14.67
N ALA A 39 -4.14 -8.43 15.39
CA ALA A 39 -2.92 -9.18 15.08
C ALA A 39 -2.92 -9.80 13.68
N ILE A 40 -4.09 -10.18 13.14
CA ILE A 40 -4.24 -10.71 11.80
C ILE A 40 -3.88 -9.63 10.76
N SER A 41 -4.36 -8.43 10.97
CA SER A 41 -4.07 -7.27 10.10
C SER A 41 -2.60 -6.89 10.15
N ILE A 42 -1.99 -6.89 11.35
CA ILE A 42 -0.56 -6.61 11.55
C ILE A 42 0.30 -7.66 10.84
N ALA A 43 -0.03 -8.95 11.00
CA ALA A 43 0.68 -10.04 10.31
C ALA A 43 0.54 -9.92 8.79
N SER A 44 -0.67 -9.59 8.29
CA SER A 44 -0.91 -9.37 6.86
C SER A 44 -0.12 -8.17 6.31
N ALA A 45 0.00 -7.10 7.11
CA ALA A 45 0.81 -5.92 6.75
C ALA A 45 2.31 -6.26 6.66
N LEU A 46 2.83 -7.13 7.53
CA LEU A 46 4.22 -7.57 7.47
C LEU A 46 4.56 -8.36 6.20
N ILE A 47 3.58 -9.11 5.66
CA ILE A 47 3.81 -9.98 4.49
C ILE A 47 3.06 -9.51 3.23
N HIS A 48 2.61 -8.24 3.20
CA HIS A 48 1.70 -7.73 2.17
C HIS A 48 2.27 -7.76 0.74
N ASP A 49 3.58 -7.56 0.59
CA ASP A 49 4.28 -7.53 -0.70
C ASP A 49 4.98 -8.85 -1.05
N VAL A 50 5.05 -9.82 -0.13
CA VAL A 50 5.85 -11.04 -0.31
C VAL A 50 5.46 -11.82 -1.56
N VAL A 51 4.15 -11.93 -1.85
CA VAL A 51 3.64 -12.65 -3.04
C VAL A 51 3.86 -11.86 -4.33
N GLU A 52 3.91 -10.52 -4.25
CA GLU A 52 4.14 -9.67 -5.42
C GLU A 52 5.63 -9.65 -5.81
N ASP A 53 6.51 -9.63 -4.82
CA ASP A 53 7.93 -9.38 -4.98
C ASP A 53 8.77 -10.66 -5.10
N ASN A 54 8.25 -11.82 -4.67
CA ASN A 54 9.01 -13.05 -4.63
C ASN A 54 8.17 -14.24 -5.13
N SER A 55 8.54 -14.79 -6.29
CA SER A 55 7.86 -15.93 -6.92
C SER A 55 7.88 -17.22 -6.09
N ASP A 56 8.83 -17.36 -5.17
CA ASP A 56 8.94 -18.54 -4.33
C ASP A 56 7.93 -18.56 -3.18
N HIS A 57 7.30 -17.41 -2.89
CA HIS A 57 6.30 -17.25 -1.84
C HIS A 57 4.89 -17.14 -2.45
N THR A 58 4.23 -18.30 -2.56
CA THR A 58 2.87 -18.38 -3.13
C THR A 58 1.79 -18.20 -2.07
N LEU A 59 0.57 -17.85 -2.49
CA LEU A 59 -0.61 -17.82 -1.60
C LEU A 59 -0.85 -19.16 -0.90
N GLU A 60 -0.51 -20.28 -1.55
CA GLU A 60 -0.64 -21.61 -0.96
C GLU A 60 0.34 -21.80 0.22
N LYS A 61 1.58 -21.35 0.08
CA LYS A 61 2.55 -21.36 1.20
C LYS A 61 2.07 -20.49 2.36
N ILE A 62 1.55 -19.28 2.07
CA ILE A 62 0.99 -18.40 3.08
C ILE A 62 -0.20 -19.06 3.79
N LYS A 63 -1.06 -19.77 3.05
CA LYS A 63 -2.21 -20.48 3.61
C LYS A 63 -1.77 -21.58 4.58
N ASN A 64 -0.74 -22.34 4.22
CA ASN A 64 -0.22 -23.42 5.07
C ASN A 64 0.45 -22.88 6.34
N GLU A 65 1.13 -21.73 6.26
CA GLU A 65 1.88 -21.14 7.37
C GLU A 65 1.00 -20.27 8.29
N PHE A 66 0.09 -19.46 7.73
CA PHE A 66 -0.65 -18.43 8.45
C PHE A 66 -2.17 -18.63 8.43
N GLY A 67 -2.67 -19.61 7.69
CA GLY A 67 -4.08 -19.94 7.60
C GLY A 67 -4.89 -19.05 6.66
N GLU A 68 -6.16 -19.42 6.49
CA GLU A 68 -7.08 -18.88 5.49
C GLU A 68 -7.32 -17.36 5.62
N LYS A 69 -7.44 -16.86 6.87
CA LYS A 69 -7.80 -15.43 7.09
C LYS A 69 -6.72 -14.48 6.60
N ILE A 70 -5.45 -14.75 6.93
CA ILE A 70 -4.32 -13.95 6.47
C ILE A 70 -4.16 -14.08 4.96
N THR A 71 -4.30 -15.29 4.42
CA THR A 71 -4.22 -15.54 2.97
C THR A 71 -5.23 -14.73 2.19
N LYS A 72 -6.49 -14.62 2.64
CA LYS A 72 -7.51 -13.80 1.97
C LYS A 72 -7.15 -12.33 1.94
N ILE A 73 -6.60 -11.80 3.04
CA ILE A 73 -6.16 -10.40 3.09
C ILE A 73 -4.99 -10.18 2.12
N VAL A 74 -3.98 -11.05 2.13
CA VAL A 74 -2.81 -10.95 1.25
C VAL A 74 -3.20 -11.10 -0.23
N ASP A 75 -4.12 -12.02 -0.56
CA ASP A 75 -4.67 -12.16 -1.92
C ASP A 75 -5.37 -10.87 -2.39
N GLY A 76 -6.18 -10.28 -1.51
CA GLY A 76 -6.82 -8.99 -1.78
C GLY A 76 -5.80 -7.86 -2.02
N LEU A 77 -4.74 -7.79 -1.22
CA LEU A 77 -3.66 -6.81 -1.38
C LEU A 77 -2.93 -6.98 -2.71
N THR A 78 -2.59 -8.23 -3.07
CA THR A 78 -1.95 -8.58 -4.35
C THR A 78 -2.84 -8.21 -5.56
N LYS A 79 -4.14 -8.45 -5.48
CA LYS A 79 -5.10 -8.07 -6.54
C LYS A 79 -5.15 -6.55 -6.74
N ILE A 80 -5.13 -5.77 -5.65
CA ILE A 80 -5.08 -4.30 -5.71
C ILE A 80 -3.72 -3.84 -6.26
N GLY A 81 -2.62 -4.44 -5.86
CA GLY A 81 -1.28 -4.12 -6.35
C GLY A 81 -1.14 -4.28 -7.88
N LYS A 82 -1.84 -5.26 -8.45
CA LYS A 82 -1.87 -5.52 -9.90
C LYS A 82 -2.82 -4.62 -10.69
N LEU A 83 -3.52 -3.68 -10.07
CA LEU A 83 -4.36 -2.74 -10.79
C LEU A 83 -3.52 -1.94 -11.79
N ASN A 84 -4.11 -1.69 -12.96
CA ASN A 84 -3.41 -1.08 -14.09
C ASN A 84 -2.96 0.35 -13.75
N THR A 85 -1.67 0.52 -13.52
CA THR A 85 -1.05 1.81 -13.19
C THR A 85 -0.55 2.55 -14.44
N LYS A 86 -0.75 2.00 -15.63
CA LYS A 86 -0.40 2.64 -16.90
C LYS A 86 -1.56 3.51 -17.38
N GLY A 87 -1.32 4.78 -17.59
CA GLY A 87 -2.32 5.73 -18.12
C GLY A 87 -3.01 6.58 -17.06
N TYR A 88 -2.26 7.14 -16.11
CA TYR A 88 -2.80 8.05 -15.08
C TYR A 88 -3.47 9.31 -15.61
N SER A 89 -3.27 9.65 -16.88
CA SER A 89 -4.01 10.72 -17.57
C SER A 89 -5.37 10.26 -18.10
N ASP A 90 -5.65 8.96 -18.12
CA ASP A 90 -6.93 8.42 -18.59
C ASP A 90 -7.92 8.27 -17.43
N VAL A 91 -8.91 9.14 -17.40
CA VAL A 91 -9.99 9.17 -16.39
C VAL A 91 -10.74 7.85 -16.32
N SER A 92 -10.84 7.12 -17.43
CA SER A 92 -11.55 5.83 -17.51
C SER A 92 -10.79 4.73 -16.73
N ILE A 93 -9.47 4.71 -16.81
CA ILE A 93 -8.61 3.76 -16.08
C ILE A 93 -8.64 4.06 -14.58
N GLN A 94 -8.62 5.34 -14.19
CA GLN A 94 -8.71 5.73 -12.78
C GLN A 94 -10.07 5.33 -12.18
N ALA A 95 -11.17 5.56 -12.91
CA ALA A 95 -12.50 5.16 -12.47
C ALA A 95 -12.63 3.64 -12.31
N GLU A 96 -12.06 2.87 -13.23
CA GLU A 96 -12.07 1.40 -13.15
C GLU A 96 -11.23 0.89 -11.98
N ASN A 97 -10.05 1.45 -11.74
CA ASN A 97 -9.22 1.11 -10.59
C ASN A 97 -9.92 1.45 -9.26
N TYR A 98 -10.55 2.62 -9.18
CA TYR A 98 -11.34 3.02 -8.01
C TYR A 98 -12.52 2.08 -7.77
N ARG A 99 -13.24 1.69 -8.84
CA ARG A 99 -14.33 0.72 -8.76
C ARG A 99 -13.84 -0.64 -8.24
N LYS A 100 -12.73 -1.16 -8.74
CA LYS A 100 -12.15 -2.42 -8.26
C LYS A 100 -11.77 -2.36 -6.78
N MET A 101 -11.19 -1.25 -6.34
CA MET A 101 -10.91 -1.02 -4.92
C MET A 101 -12.20 -0.99 -4.08
N LEU A 102 -13.26 -0.34 -4.55
CA LEU A 102 -14.56 -0.34 -3.86
C LEU A 102 -15.18 -1.74 -3.76
N LEU A 103 -15.01 -2.59 -4.77
CA LEU A 103 -15.48 -3.97 -4.71
C LEU A 103 -14.72 -4.78 -3.64
N THR A 104 -13.44 -4.55 -3.50
CA THR A 104 -12.62 -5.20 -2.45
C THR A 104 -13.05 -4.80 -1.04
N LEU A 105 -13.59 -3.58 -0.84
CA LEU A 105 -14.17 -3.15 0.45
C LEU A 105 -15.33 -4.06 0.92
N ASN A 106 -16.09 -4.62 -0.01
CA ASN A 106 -17.20 -5.52 0.33
C ASN A 106 -16.72 -6.89 0.82
N GLU A 107 -15.50 -7.28 0.49
CA GLU A 107 -14.93 -8.57 0.89
C GLU A 107 -14.25 -8.45 2.27
N ASP A 108 -13.29 -7.53 2.41
CA ASP A 108 -12.61 -7.27 3.69
C ASP A 108 -12.02 -5.84 3.70
N VAL A 109 -12.58 -4.98 4.53
CA VAL A 109 -12.13 -3.57 4.66
C VAL A 109 -10.67 -3.45 5.07
N ARG A 110 -10.11 -4.43 5.78
CA ARG A 110 -8.71 -4.44 6.24
C ARG A 110 -7.73 -4.39 5.08
N VAL A 111 -8.07 -4.98 3.93
CA VAL A 111 -7.26 -4.93 2.71
C VAL A 111 -7.02 -3.47 2.30
N ILE A 112 -8.07 -2.67 2.24
CA ILE A 112 -7.96 -1.25 1.86
C ILE A 112 -7.22 -0.44 2.93
N ILE A 113 -7.47 -0.71 4.21
CA ILE A 113 -6.80 -0.02 5.31
C ILE A 113 -5.29 -0.28 5.28
N ILE A 114 -4.86 -1.53 5.10
CA ILE A 114 -3.44 -1.88 4.97
C ILE A 114 -2.84 -1.22 3.72
N LYS A 115 -3.56 -1.19 2.59
CA LYS A 115 -3.07 -0.53 1.36
C LYS A 115 -2.96 1.00 1.50
N ILE A 116 -3.82 1.62 2.33
CA ILE A 116 -3.69 3.05 2.70
C ILE A 116 -2.46 3.26 3.60
N ALA A 117 -2.20 2.37 4.57
CA ALA A 117 -1.00 2.43 5.41
C ALA A 117 0.29 2.26 4.58
N ASP A 118 0.32 1.32 3.63
CA ASP A 118 1.40 1.18 2.65
C ASP A 118 1.60 2.47 1.86
N ARG A 119 0.53 3.05 1.34
CA ARG A 119 0.58 4.31 0.61
C ARG A 119 1.09 5.46 1.47
N LEU A 120 0.66 5.57 2.71
CA LEU A 120 1.13 6.58 3.66
C LEU A 120 2.65 6.48 3.85
N HIS A 121 3.19 5.30 4.12
CA HIS A 121 4.64 5.12 4.26
C HIS A 121 5.38 5.42 2.94
N ASN A 122 4.83 5.05 1.79
CA ASN A 122 5.41 5.39 0.49
C ASN A 122 5.44 6.90 0.25
N MET A 123 4.45 7.66 0.71
CA MET A 123 4.45 9.12 0.64
C MET A 123 5.49 9.74 1.59
N GLN A 124 5.67 9.20 2.79
CA GLN A 124 6.71 9.66 3.73
C GLN A 124 8.14 9.47 3.20
N THR A 125 8.35 8.47 2.34
CA THR A 125 9.66 8.15 1.73
C THR A 125 9.77 8.56 0.26
N LEU A 126 8.87 9.42 -0.23
CA LEU A 126 8.70 9.75 -1.64
C LEU A 126 9.94 10.44 -2.25
N SER A 127 10.67 11.24 -1.45
CA SER A 127 11.86 11.98 -1.88
C SER A 127 13.00 11.10 -2.40
N SER A 128 13.04 9.82 -2.03
CA SER A 128 14.03 8.86 -2.51
C SER A 128 13.77 8.33 -3.93
N MET A 129 12.60 8.65 -4.50
CA MET A 129 12.21 8.17 -5.83
C MET A 129 12.56 9.20 -6.92
N PRO A 130 12.78 8.74 -8.19
CA PRO A 130 12.89 9.65 -9.33
C PRO A 130 11.64 10.52 -9.47
N TYR A 131 11.83 11.77 -9.92
CA TYR A 131 10.79 12.79 -9.99
C TYR A 131 9.50 12.34 -10.71
N GLU A 132 9.61 11.67 -11.86
CA GLU A 132 8.45 11.13 -12.58
C GLU A 132 7.63 10.14 -11.73
N LYS A 133 8.32 9.32 -10.92
CA LYS A 133 7.67 8.38 -10.01
C LYS A 133 7.04 9.09 -8.81
N GLN A 134 7.62 10.19 -8.34
CA GLN A 134 7.02 11.02 -7.30
C GLN A 134 5.67 11.58 -7.77
N ILE A 135 5.63 12.15 -8.99
CA ILE A 135 4.41 12.67 -9.59
C ILE A 135 3.35 11.58 -9.72
N GLN A 136 3.74 10.45 -10.28
CA GLN A 136 2.84 9.32 -10.46
C GLN A 136 2.22 8.90 -9.12
N LYS A 137 3.05 8.70 -8.08
CA LYS A 137 2.58 8.29 -6.76
C LYS A 137 1.73 9.35 -6.06
N ALA A 138 2.07 10.63 -6.21
CA ALA A 138 1.28 11.74 -5.70
C ALA A 138 -0.11 11.78 -6.36
N SER A 139 -0.17 11.64 -7.68
CA SER A 139 -1.41 11.60 -8.46
C SER A 139 -2.33 10.43 -8.05
N GLU A 140 -1.77 9.21 -7.97
CA GLU A 140 -2.50 8.04 -7.47
C GLU A 140 -3.08 8.30 -6.07
N THR A 141 -2.26 8.90 -5.20
CA THR A 141 -2.65 9.19 -3.82
C THR A 141 -3.81 10.18 -3.76
N LEU A 142 -3.71 11.27 -4.52
CA LEU A 142 -4.72 12.32 -4.53
C LEU A 142 -6.06 11.86 -5.11
N TYR A 143 -6.03 11.12 -6.21
CA TYR A 143 -7.24 10.77 -6.95
C TYR A 143 -7.88 9.44 -6.54
N ILE A 144 -7.13 8.54 -5.91
CA ILE A 144 -7.63 7.22 -5.54
C ILE A 144 -7.63 7.02 -4.02
N TYR A 145 -6.45 7.14 -3.38
CA TYR A 145 -6.31 6.76 -1.97
C TYR A 145 -6.91 7.78 -1.00
N ALA A 146 -6.80 9.07 -1.26
CA ALA A 146 -7.38 10.10 -0.40
C ALA A 146 -8.92 10.05 -0.38
N PRO A 147 -9.65 9.92 -1.51
CA PRO A 147 -11.10 9.72 -1.50
C PRO A 147 -11.52 8.42 -0.79
N LEU A 148 -10.75 7.33 -0.94
CA LEU A 148 -11.02 6.07 -0.23
C LEU A 148 -10.84 6.21 1.28
N ALA A 149 -9.73 6.80 1.72
CA ALA A 149 -9.46 7.04 3.14
C ALA A 149 -10.54 7.93 3.78
N HIS A 150 -10.98 8.98 3.07
CA HIS A 150 -12.09 9.82 3.50
C HIS A 150 -13.38 9.01 3.67
N ARG A 151 -13.71 8.13 2.71
CA ARG A 151 -14.93 7.33 2.72
C ARG A 151 -14.99 6.34 3.88
N ILE A 152 -13.86 5.79 4.31
CA ILE A 152 -13.76 4.87 5.45
C ILE A 152 -13.46 5.57 6.78
N GLY A 153 -13.42 6.89 6.81
CA GLY A 153 -13.30 7.69 8.03
C GLY A 153 -11.88 7.82 8.59
N LEU A 154 -10.84 7.52 7.80
CA LEU A 154 -9.43 7.65 8.22
C LEU A 154 -8.91 9.09 8.06
N TYR A 155 -9.48 10.05 8.82
CA TYR A 155 -9.17 11.47 8.68
C TYR A 155 -7.72 11.85 9.06
N LEU A 156 -7.14 11.23 10.07
CA LEU A 156 -5.75 11.51 10.50
C LEU A 156 -4.74 11.06 9.44
N SER A 157 -4.97 9.91 8.83
CA SER A 157 -4.16 9.42 7.72
C SER A 157 -4.26 10.34 6.48
N LEU A 158 -5.43 10.98 6.27
CA LEU A 158 -5.64 11.93 5.16
C LEU A 158 -4.75 13.16 5.26
N ILE A 159 -4.60 13.75 6.45
CA ILE A 159 -3.75 14.93 6.65
C ILE A 159 -2.30 14.58 6.29
N HIS A 160 -1.79 13.45 6.77
CA HIS A 160 -0.42 13.00 6.49
C HIS A 160 -0.21 12.56 5.02
N ILE A 161 -1.26 12.07 4.36
CA ILE A 161 -1.21 11.67 2.94
C ILE A 161 -1.30 12.87 2.01
N SER A 162 -2.13 13.87 2.34
CA SER A 162 -2.43 14.99 1.45
C SER A 162 -1.39 16.11 1.52
N GLU A 163 -0.73 16.33 2.64
CA GLU A 163 0.28 17.40 2.79
C GLU A 163 1.45 17.28 1.80
N PRO A 164 2.18 16.15 1.72
CA PRO A 164 3.26 15.99 0.74
C PRO A 164 2.75 16.08 -0.71
N THR A 165 1.55 15.56 -0.96
CA THR A 165 0.92 15.56 -2.29
C THR A 165 0.53 16.97 -2.72
N ARG A 166 0.02 17.80 -1.78
CA ARG A 166 -0.33 19.19 -2.00
C ARG A 166 0.89 20.05 -2.29
N LEU A 167 2.01 19.83 -1.59
CA LEU A 167 3.27 20.53 -1.86
C LEU A 167 3.80 20.20 -3.26
N LEU A 168 3.72 18.95 -3.72
CA LEU A 168 4.07 18.57 -5.08
C LEU A 168 3.11 19.20 -6.12
N SER A 169 1.81 19.25 -5.87
CA SER A 169 0.84 19.84 -6.80
C SER A 169 0.98 21.35 -6.91
N ILE A 170 1.36 22.06 -5.83
CA ILE A 170 1.63 23.51 -5.84
C ILE A 170 2.92 23.80 -6.62
N ALA A 171 3.95 22.95 -6.49
CA ALA A 171 5.16 23.08 -7.29
C ALA A 171 4.91 22.91 -8.79
N PHE A 172 3.85 22.19 -9.17
CA PHE A 172 3.42 22.01 -10.57
C PHE A 172 2.58 23.15 -11.14
N ALA A 173 1.80 23.83 -10.31
CA ALA A 173 0.95 24.95 -10.75
C ALA A 173 1.75 26.23 -10.97
N GLY A 174 3.03 26.24 -10.66
CA GLY A 174 3.94 27.38 -10.79
C GLY A 174 4.95 27.29 -11.95
N VAL A 175 4.77 26.34 -12.89
CA VAL A 175 5.56 26.21 -14.13
C VAL A 175 4.60 26.37 -15.36
#